data_d5eda2228876dcce7828c324f6927c88
#
_entry.id   d5eda2228876dcce7828c324f6927c88
#
_cell.length_a   1.000
_cell.length_b   1.000
_cell.length_c   1.000
_cell.angle_alpha   90.00
_cell.angle_beta   90.00
_cell.angle_gamma   90.00
#
_symmetry.space_group_name_H-M   'P 1'
#
loop_
_entity.id
_entity.type
_entity.pdbx_description
1 polymer ?
#
loop_
_entity_poly.entity_id
_entity_poly.type
_entity_poly.pdbx_seq_one_letter_code
_entity_poly.pdbx_strand_id
1 'polypeptide(L)'
;MKRSYIVGGVVVAICVVAGGGYFYSNYAEEKVKEEIAKAEQKIKSLFKGLGPEFDEGETSLSYKVAGTGLSGKVDLENVVIKNSPNLESERRSISISKLLLSNIGDLLNIENAENFKAYTGRGGYIGFGHLRIKGIPIIKIDEAVEANPDKIVEALKIITFSDFRIENLKIKEEKKSPEQYIASFSIGKLENNTLTDVTLKNLNFQERENKPKISVESVSLDKFVLPLVLEDEEKITRNVSDAFGLSALKVEKITFSEKESGVVQLGSLQLDVGRHNELINDVNLKLTAAEIPKSALLESGFIPEEILDTVNQNKLIFNASMSSVSDFSASTSSIEISANLEQLAKVGLNLTLGGISEDLIKKLEGSPDSGLLNEITKDITFKTIGFSFSNEGLTEIALKLAEKENGLNRQQISEIVGVSIESNKNLDASQKAKIKTAIQTFIKSGQSLKLSINSKNPSGLKTNSILMSFLTGSLGEVLEFDVAAQ
;
A
#
# COMPACT_ATOMS: atom_id res chain seq x y z
N MET A 1 15.05 3.45 11.93
CA MET A 1 15.99 2.34 11.69
C MET A 1 16.23 1.42 12.91
N LYS A 2 16.46 1.91 14.14
CA LYS A 2 16.75 1.01 15.30
C LYS A 2 15.64 0.01 15.69
N ARG A 3 14.38 0.18 15.24
CA ARG A 3 13.22 -0.64 15.65
C ARG A 3 13.10 -1.97 14.89
N SER A 4 13.52 -2.03 13.64
CA SER A 4 13.51 -3.26 12.83
C SER A 4 14.48 -4.32 13.36
N TYR A 5 15.59 -3.89 13.98
CA TYR A 5 16.56 -4.81 14.56
C TYR A 5 16.03 -5.57 15.79
N ILE A 6 15.10 -4.97 16.57
CA ILE A 6 14.50 -5.64 17.72
C ILE A 6 13.60 -6.80 17.27
N VAL A 7 12.79 -6.59 16.24
CA VAL A 7 11.92 -7.64 15.70
C VAL A 7 12.75 -8.75 15.05
N GLY A 8 13.77 -8.39 14.28
CA GLY A 8 14.72 -9.36 13.69
C GLY A 8 15.47 -10.15 14.77
N GLY A 9 16.00 -9.47 15.78
CA GLY A 9 16.71 -10.10 16.90
C GLY A 9 15.82 -11.04 17.73
N VAL A 10 14.54 -10.70 17.91
CA VAL A 10 13.57 -11.57 18.60
C VAL A 10 13.28 -12.83 17.77
N VAL A 11 13.10 -12.72 16.46
CA VAL A 11 12.90 -13.87 15.57
C VAL A 11 14.15 -14.75 15.58
N VAL A 12 15.34 -14.17 15.49
CA VAL A 12 16.61 -14.89 15.54
C VAL A 12 16.81 -15.54 16.92
N ALA A 13 16.49 -14.86 18.03
CA ALA A 13 16.58 -15.45 19.37
C ALA A 13 15.62 -16.64 19.53
N ILE A 14 14.39 -16.53 19.02
CA ILE A 14 13.44 -17.67 18.99
C ILE A 14 14.01 -18.79 18.11
N CYS A 15 14.59 -18.49 16.95
CA CYS A 15 15.19 -19.48 16.06
C CYS A 15 16.42 -20.16 16.68
N VAL A 16 17.25 -19.45 17.48
CA VAL A 16 18.42 -20.01 18.15
C VAL A 16 18.02 -20.88 19.36
N VAL A 17 17.03 -20.44 20.17
CA VAL A 17 16.45 -21.30 21.22
C VAL A 17 15.82 -22.55 20.62
N ALA A 18 15.15 -22.38 19.48
CA ALA A 18 14.55 -23.45 18.71
C ALA A 18 15.61 -24.37 18.08
N GLY A 19 16.72 -23.82 17.56
CA GLY A 19 17.84 -24.57 16.98
C GLY A 19 18.55 -25.46 18.00
N GLY A 20 18.72 -24.98 19.23
CA GLY A 20 19.23 -25.82 20.33
C GLY A 20 18.36 -27.04 20.64
N GLY A 21 17.02 -26.90 20.49
CA GLY A 21 16.08 -28.03 20.59
C GLY A 21 16.05 -28.96 19.37
N TYR A 22 16.52 -28.46 18.19
CA TYR A 22 16.45 -29.14 16.91
C TYR A 22 17.26 -30.43 16.82
N PHE A 23 18.49 -30.44 17.36
CA PHE A 23 19.41 -31.56 17.19
C PHE A 23 19.03 -32.84 17.93
N TYR A 24 18.00 -32.84 18.82
CA TYR A 24 17.83 -33.90 19.79
C TYR A 24 16.42 -34.48 20.02
N SER A 25 15.62 -34.57 18.99
CA SER A 25 14.35 -35.31 19.05
C SER A 25 14.52 -36.79 19.42
N ASN A 26 15.76 -37.32 19.40
CA ASN A 26 16.08 -38.72 19.68
C ASN A 26 16.91 -38.93 20.96
N TYR A 27 17.15 -37.90 21.79
CA TYR A 27 18.03 -38.00 22.96
C TYR A 27 17.36 -37.65 24.30
N ALA A 28 17.93 -38.16 25.37
CA ALA A 28 17.45 -37.98 26.74
C ALA A 28 17.47 -36.50 27.19
N GLU A 29 16.62 -36.15 28.16
CA GLU A 29 16.42 -34.81 28.74
C GLU A 29 17.73 -34.03 29.06
N GLU A 30 18.80 -34.74 29.44
CA GLU A 30 20.11 -34.15 29.75
C GLU A 30 20.75 -33.49 28.50
N LYS A 31 20.65 -34.13 27.32
CA LYS A 31 21.22 -33.55 26.08
C LYS A 31 20.41 -32.37 25.60
N VAL A 32 19.10 -32.35 25.81
CA VAL A 32 18.28 -31.16 25.52
C VAL A 32 18.75 -29.98 26.39
N LYS A 33 19.03 -30.20 27.66
CA LYS A 33 19.58 -29.18 28.56
C LYS A 33 20.96 -28.69 28.14
N GLU A 34 21.85 -29.59 27.69
CA GLU A 34 23.18 -29.23 27.19
C GLU A 34 23.10 -28.33 25.93
N GLU A 35 22.23 -28.67 24.96
CA GLU A 35 22.10 -27.88 23.73
C GLU A 35 21.38 -26.54 23.98
N ILE A 36 20.45 -26.47 24.89
CA ILE A 36 19.87 -25.21 25.31
C ILE A 36 20.93 -24.34 26.02
N ALA A 37 21.85 -24.92 26.79
CA ALA A 37 22.97 -24.18 27.38
C ALA A 37 23.93 -23.63 26.30
N LYS A 38 24.17 -24.37 25.21
CA LYS A 38 24.90 -23.85 24.03
C LYS A 38 24.11 -22.74 23.33
N ALA A 39 22.79 -22.93 23.18
CA ALA A 39 21.90 -21.88 22.65
C ALA A 39 21.92 -20.62 23.53
N GLU A 40 22.01 -20.75 24.85
CA GLU A 40 22.15 -19.62 25.77
C GLU A 40 23.42 -18.79 25.48
N GLN A 41 24.56 -19.46 25.20
CA GLN A 41 25.80 -18.78 24.83
C GLN A 41 25.66 -18.07 23.48
N LYS A 42 25.02 -18.72 22.48
CA LYS A 42 24.74 -18.10 21.17
C LYS A 42 23.79 -16.88 21.32
N ILE A 43 22.74 -16.98 22.14
CA ILE A 43 21.84 -15.87 22.44
C ILE A 43 22.60 -14.70 23.07
N LYS A 44 23.48 -14.97 24.04
CA LYS A 44 24.34 -13.95 24.66
C LYS A 44 25.22 -13.25 23.63
N SER A 45 25.82 -14.02 22.69
CA SER A 45 26.64 -13.43 21.61
C SER A 45 25.82 -12.59 20.63
N LEU A 46 24.60 -13.03 20.28
CA LEU A 46 23.70 -12.28 19.42
C LEU A 46 23.21 -10.96 20.05
N PHE A 47 22.90 -10.98 21.35
CA PHE A 47 22.54 -9.74 22.06
C PHE A 47 23.71 -8.76 22.08
N LYS A 48 24.96 -9.22 22.23
CA LYS A 48 26.15 -8.39 22.10
C LYS A 48 26.27 -7.75 20.71
N GLY A 49 25.98 -8.50 19.64
CA GLY A 49 26.02 -7.99 18.26
C GLY A 49 24.92 -7.00 17.90
N LEU A 50 23.86 -6.82 18.73
CA LEU A 50 22.78 -5.88 18.47
C LEU A 50 23.07 -4.42 18.86
N GLY A 51 24.23 -4.17 19.50
CA GLY A 51 24.72 -2.83 19.81
C GLY A 51 25.18 -2.67 21.26
N PRO A 52 25.96 -1.63 21.55
CA PRO A 52 26.57 -1.41 22.88
C PRO A 52 25.52 -1.27 24.01
N GLU A 53 24.33 -0.90 23.69
CA GLU A 53 23.20 -0.84 24.65
C GLU A 53 22.73 -2.22 25.16
N PHE A 54 23.21 -3.32 24.55
CA PHE A 54 22.97 -4.70 24.96
C PHE A 54 24.20 -5.36 25.62
N ASP A 55 25.36 -4.72 25.58
CA ASP A 55 26.60 -5.24 26.13
C ASP A 55 26.73 -5.06 27.65
N GLU A 56 25.95 -4.17 28.29
CA GLU A 56 26.14 -3.75 29.68
C GLU A 56 25.29 -4.55 30.68
N GLY A 57 24.82 -5.74 30.37
CA GLY A 57 23.95 -6.49 31.29
C GLY A 57 24.19 -7.99 31.34
N GLU A 58 23.88 -8.57 32.47
CA GLU A 58 23.89 -10.02 32.67
C GLU A 58 22.68 -10.63 31.94
N THR A 59 22.89 -11.38 30.84
CA THR A 59 21.83 -12.08 30.12
C THR A 59 21.63 -13.46 30.76
N SER A 60 20.43 -13.76 31.20
CA SER A 60 20.02 -15.05 31.74
C SER A 60 18.86 -15.66 30.95
N LEU A 61 18.91 -16.97 30.75
CA LEU A 61 17.84 -17.78 30.15
C LEU A 61 17.28 -18.71 31.20
N SER A 62 15.97 -18.74 31.40
CA SER A 62 15.29 -19.75 32.23
C SER A 62 14.16 -20.40 31.43
N TYR A 63 13.97 -21.70 31.63
CA TYR A 63 12.93 -22.47 30.95
C TYR A 63 12.63 -23.75 31.73
N LYS A 64 11.51 -24.39 31.38
CA LYS A 64 11.15 -25.73 31.86
C LYS A 64 10.85 -26.60 30.63
N VAL A 65 11.48 -27.74 30.52
CA VAL A 65 11.13 -28.75 29.53
C VAL A 65 9.90 -29.50 30.00
N ALA A 66 8.79 -29.36 29.27
CA ALA A 66 7.52 -30.03 29.64
C ALA A 66 7.37 -31.40 28.97
N GLY A 67 8.04 -31.63 27.86
CA GLY A 67 8.03 -32.91 27.15
C GLY A 67 9.02 -32.98 26.01
N THR A 68 9.61 -34.15 25.83
CA THR A 68 10.39 -34.53 24.65
C THR A 68 9.72 -35.77 24.08
N GLY A 69 8.93 -35.58 22.99
CA GLY A 69 8.21 -36.70 22.38
C GLY A 69 9.09 -37.51 21.44
N LEU A 70 8.79 -38.80 21.29
CA LEU A 70 9.35 -39.69 20.24
C LEU A 70 9.05 -39.15 18.81
N SER A 71 8.27 -38.10 18.71
CA SER A 71 7.80 -37.48 17.44
C SER A 71 8.65 -36.29 16.95
N GLY A 72 9.83 -36.04 17.51
CA GLY A 72 10.65 -34.89 17.15
C GLY A 72 10.08 -33.54 17.60
N LYS A 73 9.26 -33.53 18.68
CA LYS A 73 8.68 -32.32 19.26
C LYS A 73 9.31 -32.00 20.61
N VAL A 74 9.58 -30.70 20.81
CA VAL A 74 10.06 -30.19 22.10
C VAL A 74 9.06 -29.18 22.62
N ASP A 75 8.57 -29.39 23.83
CA ASP A 75 7.66 -28.49 24.53
C ASP A 75 8.41 -27.79 25.68
N LEU A 76 8.52 -26.46 25.56
CA LEU A 76 9.18 -25.62 26.57
C LEU A 76 8.13 -24.73 27.25
N GLU A 77 8.16 -24.65 28.55
CA GLU A 77 7.30 -23.78 29.35
C GLU A 77 8.12 -22.71 30.05
N ASN A 78 7.50 -21.54 30.23
CA ASN A 78 8.05 -20.41 30.97
C ASN A 78 9.45 -20.01 30.52
N VAL A 79 9.63 -19.90 29.19
CA VAL A 79 10.90 -19.41 28.62
C VAL A 79 11.02 -17.93 28.93
N VAL A 80 12.05 -17.53 29.65
CA VAL A 80 12.32 -16.14 30.01
C VAL A 80 13.78 -15.83 29.73
N ILE A 81 13.99 -14.81 28.92
CA ILE A 81 15.30 -14.21 28.65
C ILE A 81 15.30 -12.86 29.32
N LYS A 82 16.23 -12.62 30.23
CA LYS A 82 16.39 -11.32 30.90
C LYS A 82 17.75 -10.75 30.59
N ASN A 83 17.78 -9.48 30.25
CA ASN A 83 18.96 -8.66 30.28
C ASN A 83 18.75 -7.65 31.40
N SER A 84 19.58 -7.68 32.43
CA SER A 84 19.48 -6.81 33.59
C SER A 84 20.64 -5.81 33.54
N PRO A 85 20.47 -4.64 32.89
CA PRO A 85 21.40 -3.54 33.08
C PRO A 85 21.34 -3.02 34.51
N ASN A 86 22.40 -2.37 34.96
CA ASN A 86 22.55 -1.87 36.33
C ASN A 86 21.50 -0.83 36.78
N LEU A 87 20.62 -0.36 35.89
CA LEU A 87 19.52 0.56 36.16
C LEU A 87 18.16 -0.14 36.02
N GLU A 88 17.37 -0.16 37.08
CA GLU A 88 16.01 -0.78 37.06
C GLU A 88 15.07 -0.23 36.00
N SER A 89 15.25 1.01 35.56
CA SER A 89 14.43 1.67 34.55
C SER A 89 14.63 1.13 33.13
N GLU A 90 15.68 0.34 32.89
CA GLU A 90 16.08 -0.15 31.57
C GLU A 90 15.97 -1.68 31.41
N ARG A 91 15.30 -2.35 32.34
CA ARG A 91 15.12 -3.81 32.28
C ARG A 91 14.46 -4.22 30.97
N ARG A 92 15.17 -5.07 30.24
CA ARG A 92 14.69 -5.70 29.01
C ARG A 92 14.45 -7.18 29.31
N SER A 93 13.30 -7.70 28.91
CA SER A 93 13.00 -9.11 29.07
C SER A 93 12.14 -9.62 27.94
N ILE A 94 12.35 -10.87 27.55
CA ILE A 94 11.50 -11.62 26.64
C ILE A 94 10.90 -12.76 27.46
N SER A 95 9.61 -12.96 27.37
CA SER A 95 8.92 -14.08 28.02
C SER A 95 7.99 -14.78 27.02
N ILE A 96 7.93 -16.10 27.10
CA ILE A 96 7.04 -16.96 26.32
C ILE A 96 6.49 -18.00 27.30
N SER A 97 5.16 -18.09 27.45
CA SER A 97 4.58 -19.01 28.39
C SER A 97 4.67 -20.48 27.94
N LYS A 98 4.53 -20.71 26.64
CA LYS A 98 4.67 -22.03 26.03
C LYS A 98 5.28 -21.92 24.64
N LEU A 99 6.22 -22.79 24.32
CA LEU A 99 6.89 -22.87 23.02
C LEU A 99 6.94 -24.32 22.57
N LEU A 100 6.13 -24.67 21.59
CA LEU A 100 6.11 -25.99 20.96
C LEU A 100 6.86 -25.96 19.65
N LEU A 101 7.92 -26.74 19.56
CA LEU A 101 8.80 -26.87 18.41
C LEU A 101 8.70 -28.25 17.79
N SER A 102 8.84 -28.33 16.48
CA SER A 102 9.02 -29.58 15.75
C SER A 102 10.01 -29.40 14.62
N ASN A 103 10.55 -30.48 14.11
CA ASN A 103 11.41 -30.47 12.93
C ASN A 103 10.93 -31.47 11.87
N ILE A 104 11.18 -31.14 10.61
CA ILE A 104 10.95 -32.01 9.46
C ILE A 104 12.20 -31.90 8.57
N GLY A 105 13.09 -32.90 8.67
CA GLY A 105 14.42 -32.82 8.03
C GLY A 105 15.24 -31.65 8.59
N ASP A 106 15.72 -30.79 7.72
CA ASP A 106 16.56 -29.62 8.07
C ASP A 106 15.73 -28.36 8.40
N LEU A 107 14.39 -28.48 8.44
CA LEU A 107 13.49 -27.35 8.67
C LEU A 107 12.92 -27.38 10.08
N LEU A 108 12.99 -26.25 10.76
CA LEU A 108 12.33 -26.03 12.05
C LEU A 108 10.93 -25.48 11.84
N ASN A 109 10.00 -25.96 12.66
CA ASN A 109 8.69 -25.36 12.80
C ASN A 109 8.50 -24.86 14.24
N ILE A 110 8.00 -23.65 14.37
CA ILE A 110 7.34 -23.18 15.59
C ILE A 110 5.87 -23.53 15.43
N GLU A 111 5.47 -24.66 16.02
CA GLU A 111 4.07 -25.12 15.94
C GLU A 111 3.15 -24.18 16.72
N ASN A 112 3.62 -23.68 17.85
CA ASN A 112 2.92 -22.71 18.67
C ASN A 112 3.88 -22.03 19.64
N ALA A 113 3.84 -20.68 19.69
CA ALA A 113 4.42 -19.91 20.79
C ALA A 113 3.31 -19.06 21.41
N GLU A 114 3.07 -19.24 22.71
CA GLU A 114 1.96 -18.61 23.42
C GLU A 114 2.43 -17.48 24.34
N ASN A 115 1.65 -16.40 24.35
CA ASN A 115 1.84 -15.27 25.26
C ASN A 115 3.27 -14.71 25.25
N PHE A 116 3.80 -14.50 24.06
CA PHE A 116 5.07 -13.81 23.91
C PHE A 116 4.96 -12.36 24.38
N LYS A 117 5.98 -11.90 25.10
CA LYS A 117 6.11 -10.50 25.48
C LYS A 117 7.58 -10.10 25.57
N ALA A 118 7.95 -9.06 24.81
CA ALA A 118 9.27 -8.46 24.86
C ALA A 118 9.15 -7.01 25.37
N TYR A 119 9.80 -6.71 26.47
CA TYR A 119 9.81 -5.36 27.05
C TYR A 119 10.99 -4.56 26.53
N THR A 120 10.74 -3.30 26.23
CA THR A 120 11.75 -2.29 25.90
C THR A 120 12.08 -1.47 27.15
N GLY A 121 13.31 -0.94 27.24
CA GLY A 121 13.78 -0.25 28.44
C GLY A 121 12.97 0.96 28.92
N ARG A 122 12.07 1.51 28.10
CA ARG A 122 11.24 2.68 28.43
C ARG A 122 9.80 2.34 28.82
N GLY A 123 9.55 1.09 29.23
CA GLY A 123 8.22 0.62 29.61
C GLY A 123 7.28 0.37 28.44
N GLY A 124 7.83 0.37 27.24
CA GLY A 124 7.16 -0.15 26.06
C GLY A 124 7.26 -1.66 25.97
N TYR A 125 6.50 -2.27 25.08
CA TYR A 125 6.57 -3.70 24.80
C TYR A 125 6.02 -4.06 23.42
N ILE A 126 6.43 -5.23 22.96
CA ILE A 126 5.81 -5.96 21.85
C ILE A 126 5.32 -7.28 22.43
N GLY A 127 4.08 -7.64 22.18
CA GLY A 127 3.52 -8.91 22.65
C GLY A 127 2.54 -9.50 21.63
N PHE A 128 2.41 -10.82 21.64
CA PHE A 128 1.39 -11.52 20.86
C PHE A 128 0.83 -12.72 21.64
N GLY A 129 -0.41 -13.10 21.31
CA GLY A 129 -1.06 -14.24 21.92
C GLY A 129 -0.51 -15.56 21.39
N HIS A 130 -0.44 -15.69 20.06
CA HIS A 130 0.04 -16.90 19.39
C HIS A 130 0.96 -16.54 18.21
N LEU A 131 1.99 -17.36 18.01
CA LEU A 131 2.86 -17.33 16.84
C LEU A 131 3.01 -18.75 16.30
N ARG A 132 2.89 -18.90 14.98
CA ARG A 132 3.19 -20.11 14.24
C ARG A 132 4.07 -19.78 13.04
N ILE A 133 5.08 -20.62 12.79
CA ILE A 133 5.94 -20.51 11.60
C ILE A 133 6.35 -21.91 11.19
N LYS A 134 6.32 -22.20 9.89
CA LYS A 134 6.79 -23.49 9.36
C LYS A 134 7.93 -23.31 8.38
N GLY A 135 8.83 -24.28 8.35
CA GLY A 135 9.84 -24.42 7.31
C GLY A 135 11.01 -23.45 7.42
N ILE A 136 11.45 -23.10 8.63
CA ILE A 136 12.63 -22.25 8.84
C ILE A 136 13.91 -23.07 8.59
N PRO A 137 14.80 -22.72 7.63
CA PRO A 137 16.00 -23.47 7.30
C PRO A 137 17.13 -23.16 8.29
N ILE A 138 17.06 -23.69 9.51
CA ILE A 138 17.96 -23.36 10.61
C ILE A 138 19.42 -23.65 10.30
N ILE A 139 19.74 -24.81 9.66
CA ILE A 139 21.12 -25.18 9.35
C ILE A 139 21.76 -24.13 8.45
N LYS A 140 21.06 -23.71 7.40
CA LYS A 140 21.56 -22.67 6.48
C LYS A 140 21.74 -21.33 7.17
N ILE A 141 20.86 -20.98 8.10
CA ILE A 141 20.97 -19.74 8.88
C ILE A 141 22.18 -19.82 9.83
N ASP A 142 22.38 -20.96 10.51
CA ASP A 142 23.51 -21.18 11.41
C ASP A 142 24.86 -21.11 10.66
N GLU A 143 24.97 -21.78 9.52
CA GLU A 143 26.14 -21.72 8.64
C GLU A 143 26.43 -20.29 8.15
N ALA A 144 25.40 -19.53 7.78
CA ALA A 144 25.56 -18.14 7.32
C ALA A 144 26.00 -17.21 8.45
N VAL A 145 25.49 -17.39 9.67
CA VAL A 145 25.88 -16.63 10.86
C VAL A 145 27.29 -16.98 11.32
N GLU A 146 27.68 -18.25 11.28
CA GLU A 146 29.04 -18.71 11.63
C GLU A 146 30.08 -18.19 10.62
N ALA A 147 29.71 -18.16 9.32
CA ALA A 147 30.60 -17.65 8.28
C ALA A 147 30.84 -16.14 8.38
N ASN A 148 29.88 -15.38 8.87
CA ASN A 148 29.96 -13.92 8.91
C ASN A 148 29.09 -13.32 10.04
N PRO A 149 29.56 -13.34 11.31
CA PRO A 149 28.79 -12.90 12.48
C PRO A 149 28.32 -11.44 12.41
N ASP A 150 29.05 -10.59 11.67
CA ASP A 150 28.75 -9.16 11.53
C ASP A 150 27.67 -8.86 10.46
N LYS A 151 27.29 -9.86 9.66
CA LYS A 151 26.34 -9.71 8.55
C LYS A 151 25.02 -10.46 8.77
N ILE A 152 24.37 -10.23 9.89
CA ILE A 152 23.01 -10.76 10.19
C ILE A 152 22.03 -10.49 9.05
N VAL A 153 22.18 -9.36 8.34
CA VAL A 153 21.35 -9.00 7.18
C VAL A 153 21.47 -10.03 6.04
N GLU A 154 22.65 -10.61 5.82
CA GLU A 154 22.83 -11.65 4.79
C GLU A 154 22.16 -12.97 5.20
N ALA A 155 22.18 -13.30 6.49
CA ALA A 155 21.44 -14.46 7.00
C ALA A 155 19.92 -14.28 6.83
N LEU A 156 19.41 -13.05 6.91
CA LEU A 156 17.98 -12.76 6.66
C LEU A 156 17.58 -13.03 5.21
N LYS A 157 18.49 -12.90 4.23
CA LYS A 157 18.22 -13.21 2.81
C LYS A 157 17.98 -14.71 2.54
N ILE A 158 18.46 -15.58 3.43
CA ILE A 158 18.35 -17.04 3.32
C ILE A 158 17.06 -17.53 3.99
N ILE A 159 16.40 -16.67 4.78
CA ILE A 159 15.19 -17.05 5.49
C ILE A 159 14.09 -17.35 4.48
N THR A 160 13.62 -18.58 4.53
CA THR A 160 12.40 -19.03 3.88
C THR A 160 11.46 -19.58 4.94
N PHE A 161 10.18 -19.42 4.76
CA PHE A 161 9.18 -20.03 5.62
C PHE A 161 7.85 -20.19 4.88
N SER A 162 6.99 -21.02 5.43
CA SER A 162 5.59 -21.15 5.04
C SER A 162 4.70 -21.04 6.28
N ASP A 163 3.46 -20.61 6.10
CA ASP A 163 2.45 -20.57 7.17
C ASP A 163 2.92 -19.76 8.40
N PHE A 164 3.40 -18.53 8.17
CA PHE A 164 3.67 -17.57 9.24
C PHE A 164 2.37 -16.94 9.72
N ARG A 165 2.09 -17.00 11.01
CA ARG A 165 0.90 -16.39 11.59
C ARG A 165 1.17 -15.86 12.98
N ILE A 166 0.77 -14.61 13.23
CA ILE A 166 0.74 -13.97 14.53
C ILE A 166 -0.71 -13.59 14.86
N GLU A 167 -1.15 -13.86 16.09
CA GLU A 167 -2.44 -13.45 16.60
C GLU A 167 -2.30 -12.55 17.83
N ASN A 168 -3.19 -11.56 17.93
CA ASN A 168 -3.24 -10.61 19.05
C ASN A 168 -1.92 -9.86 19.25
N LEU A 169 -1.33 -9.36 18.14
CA LEU A 169 -0.12 -8.55 18.18
C LEU A 169 -0.44 -7.18 18.81
N LYS A 170 0.31 -6.84 19.84
CA LYS A 170 0.23 -5.59 20.58
C LYS A 170 1.59 -4.92 20.59
N ILE A 171 1.61 -3.65 20.27
CA ILE A 171 2.82 -2.84 20.27
C ILE A 171 2.57 -1.60 21.11
N LYS A 172 3.43 -1.36 22.08
CA LYS A 172 3.43 -0.16 22.92
C LYS A 172 4.84 0.41 22.94
N GLU A 173 5.02 1.63 22.47
CA GLU A 173 6.36 2.23 22.35
C GLU A 173 6.94 2.61 23.70
N GLU A 174 6.15 3.25 24.54
CA GLU A 174 6.52 3.72 25.88
C GLU A 174 5.34 3.57 26.84
N LYS A 175 5.59 3.69 28.15
CA LYS A 175 4.56 3.52 29.19
C LYS A 175 3.31 4.38 28.96
N LYS A 176 3.46 5.60 28.42
CA LYS A 176 2.38 6.57 28.17
C LYS A 176 1.85 6.55 26.74
N SER A 177 2.45 5.79 25.83
CA SER A 177 1.97 5.70 24.45
C SER A 177 0.71 4.85 24.36
N PRO A 178 -0.22 5.15 23.42
CA PRO A 178 -1.33 4.27 23.12
C PRO A 178 -0.84 2.88 22.68
N GLU A 179 -1.58 1.84 23.03
CA GLU A 179 -1.32 0.49 22.56
C GLU A 179 -1.85 0.35 21.12
N GLN A 180 -1.00 -0.08 20.23
CA GLN A 180 -1.36 -0.47 18.86
C GLN A 180 -1.73 -1.95 18.86
N TYR A 181 -2.72 -2.32 18.07
CA TYR A 181 -3.26 -3.66 18.06
C TYR A 181 -3.51 -4.18 16.64
N ILE A 182 -3.13 -5.42 16.41
CA ILE A 182 -3.43 -6.20 15.21
C ILE A 182 -4.00 -7.55 15.66
N ALA A 183 -5.23 -7.87 15.26
CA ALA A 183 -5.85 -9.13 15.69
C ALA A 183 -5.16 -10.35 15.07
N SER A 184 -4.85 -10.29 13.77
CA SER A 184 -4.04 -11.33 13.13
C SER A 184 -3.21 -10.76 11.99
N PHE A 185 -2.01 -11.30 11.86
CA PHE A 185 -1.11 -11.07 10.73
C PHE A 185 -0.61 -12.42 10.23
N SER A 186 -0.72 -12.69 8.94
CA SER A 186 -0.25 -13.92 8.35
C SER A 186 0.43 -13.70 7.01
N ILE A 187 1.38 -14.58 6.70
CA ILE A 187 2.08 -14.67 5.43
C ILE A 187 2.03 -16.14 5.02
N GLY A 188 1.49 -16.44 3.85
CA GLY A 188 1.43 -17.80 3.34
C GLY A 188 2.83 -18.37 3.12
N LYS A 189 3.72 -17.60 2.46
CA LYS A 189 5.07 -18.03 2.14
C LYS A 189 6.04 -16.85 2.03
N LEU A 190 7.27 -17.05 2.45
CA LEU A 190 8.43 -16.25 2.06
C LEU A 190 9.43 -17.17 1.36
N GLU A 191 9.72 -16.90 0.09
CA GLU A 191 10.69 -17.62 -0.70
C GLU A 191 11.31 -16.69 -1.75
N ASN A 192 12.62 -16.75 -1.94
CA ASN A 192 13.35 -15.90 -2.90
C ASN A 192 12.98 -14.42 -2.77
N ASN A 193 12.95 -13.90 -1.54
CA ASN A 193 12.55 -12.53 -1.18
C ASN A 193 11.11 -12.15 -1.60
N THR A 194 10.27 -13.12 -1.92
CA THR A 194 8.88 -12.89 -2.30
C THR A 194 7.96 -13.36 -1.19
N LEU A 195 7.16 -12.43 -0.68
CA LEU A 195 6.03 -12.71 0.21
C LEU A 195 4.81 -13.02 -0.63
N THR A 196 4.06 -14.05 -0.26
CA THR A 196 2.76 -14.39 -0.86
C THR A 196 1.70 -14.55 0.21
N ASP A 197 0.45 -14.27 -0.17
CA ASP A 197 -0.72 -14.43 0.70
C ASP A 197 -0.58 -13.69 2.04
N VAL A 198 -0.14 -12.42 1.98
CA VAL A 198 -0.02 -11.59 3.18
C VAL A 198 -1.40 -11.08 3.56
N THR A 199 -1.81 -11.33 4.81
CA THR A 199 -3.06 -10.78 5.34
C THR A 199 -2.85 -10.14 6.71
N LEU A 200 -3.55 -9.03 6.94
CA LEU A 200 -3.61 -8.34 8.23
C LEU A 200 -5.08 -8.07 8.55
N LYS A 201 -5.50 -8.33 9.77
CA LYS A 201 -6.90 -8.11 10.20
C LYS A 201 -6.97 -7.27 11.48
N ASN A 202 -7.94 -6.36 11.49
CA ASN A 202 -8.25 -5.49 12.63
C ASN A 202 -7.03 -4.75 13.17
N LEU A 203 -6.40 -3.96 12.31
CA LEU A 203 -5.37 -3.01 12.72
C LEU A 203 -6.04 -1.83 13.42
N ASN A 204 -5.55 -1.50 14.61
CA ASN A 204 -5.85 -0.24 15.30
C ASN A 204 -4.54 0.47 15.61
N PHE A 205 -4.43 1.68 15.10
CA PHE A 205 -3.25 2.51 15.26
C PHE A 205 -3.61 3.90 15.78
N GLN A 206 -2.88 4.39 16.75
CA GLN A 206 -2.94 5.76 17.25
C GLN A 206 -1.55 6.18 17.69
N GLU A 207 -1.00 7.24 17.11
CA GLU A 207 0.36 7.70 17.46
C GLU A 207 0.42 8.24 18.88
N ARG A 208 -0.55 9.06 19.27
CA ARG A 208 -0.68 9.67 20.62
C ARG A 208 -2.16 9.80 20.96
N GLU A 209 -2.49 9.91 22.26
CA GLU A 209 -3.88 10.02 22.74
C GLU A 209 -4.69 11.16 22.14
N ASN A 210 -4.01 12.25 21.73
CA ASN A 210 -4.63 13.43 21.10
C ASN A 210 -4.54 13.43 19.56
N LYS A 211 -3.98 12.39 18.94
CA LYS A 211 -3.89 12.24 17.49
C LYS A 211 -5.02 11.37 16.96
N PRO A 212 -5.35 11.51 15.67
CA PRO A 212 -6.35 10.69 15.03
C PRO A 212 -6.09 9.19 15.23
N LYS A 213 -7.16 8.43 15.39
CA LYS A 213 -7.11 6.97 15.41
C LYS A 213 -7.42 6.43 14.01
N ILE A 214 -6.59 5.52 13.55
CA ILE A 214 -6.76 4.78 12.29
C ILE A 214 -7.13 3.35 12.63
N SER A 215 -8.21 2.87 12.04
CA SER A 215 -8.60 1.46 12.11
C SER A 215 -8.71 0.89 10.69
N VAL A 216 -8.23 -0.32 10.48
CA VAL A 216 -8.35 -1.04 9.21
C VAL A 216 -8.89 -2.43 9.51
N GLU A 217 -9.99 -2.82 8.86
CA GLU A 217 -10.58 -4.15 9.09
C GLU A 217 -9.71 -5.24 8.49
N SER A 218 -9.31 -5.09 7.23
CA SER A 218 -8.42 -6.04 6.59
C SER A 218 -7.49 -5.40 5.56
N VAL A 219 -6.29 -5.96 5.47
CA VAL A 219 -5.35 -5.75 4.36
C VAL A 219 -5.00 -7.12 3.81
N SER A 220 -5.13 -7.32 2.51
CA SER A 220 -4.65 -8.50 1.81
C SER A 220 -3.72 -8.10 0.67
N LEU A 221 -2.65 -8.85 0.52
CA LEU A 221 -1.63 -8.62 -0.49
C LEU A 221 -1.23 -10.00 -1.03
N ASP A 222 -1.45 -10.20 -2.33
CA ASP A 222 -1.23 -11.50 -2.97
C ASP A 222 0.25 -11.81 -3.10
N LYS A 223 1.02 -10.91 -3.72
CA LYS A 223 2.44 -11.08 -3.94
C LYS A 223 3.18 -9.76 -3.71
N PHE A 224 4.31 -9.84 -3.02
CA PHE A 224 5.18 -8.70 -2.79
C PHE A 224 6.63 -9.13 -2.78
N VAL A 225 7.43 -8.56 -3.66
CA VAL A 225 8.87 -8.79 -3.71
C VAL A 225 9.56 -7.84 -2.76
N LEU A 226 10.24 -8.38 -1.74
CA LEU A 226 11.04 -7.57 -0.82
C LEU A 226 12.24 -6.99 -1.59
N PRO A 227 12.46 -5.68 -1.55
CA PRO A 227 13.63 -5.10 -2.16
C PRO A 227 14.90 -5.64 -1.48
N LEU A 228 15.80 -6.22 -2.27
CA LEU A 228 17.09 -6.74 -1.80
C LEU A 228 18.03 -5.64 -1.27
N VAL A 229 17.65 -4.39 -1.40
CA VAL A 229 18.51 -3.22 -1.22
C VAL A 229 18.32 -2.61 0.15
N LEU A 230 18.84 -3.28 1.17
CA LEU A 230 19.21 -2.58 2.41
C LEU A 230 20.62 -1.93 2.29
N GLU A 231 21.32 -2.14 1.17
CA GLU A 231 22.72 -1.74 1.00
C GLU A 231 22.91 -0.37 0.34
N ASP A 232 21.88 0.20 -0.29
CA ASP A 232 22.05 1.44 -1.04
C ASP A 232 20.76 2.28 -1.03
N GLU A 233 20.65 3.21 -0.07
CA GLU A 233 19.50 4.11 0.05
C GLU A 233 19.26 4.95 -1.23
N GLU A 234 20.33 5.20 -2.02
CA GLU A 234 20.21 5.92 -3.30
C GLU A 234 19.57 5.07 -4.41
N LYS A 235 19.69 3.72 -4.36
CA LYS A 235 19.06 2.84 -5.36
C LYS A 235 17.57 2.61 -5.09
N ILE A 236 17.13 2.72 -3.83
CA ILE A 236 15.69 2.59 -3.47
C ILE A 236 14.87 3.70 -4.12
N THR A 237 15.43 4.89 -4.28
CA THR A 237 14.75 6.03 -4.92
C THR A 237 14.71 5.94 -6.45
N ARG A 238 15.55 5.12 -7.06
CA ARG A 238 15.68 5.06 -8.53
C ARG A 238 14.78 4.02 -9.21
N ASN A 239 14.36 2.97 -8.51
CA ASN A 239 13.58 1.88 -9.10
C ASN A 239 12.40 1.47 -8.22
N VAL A 240 11.48 2.41 -7.94
CA VAL A 240 10.27 2.12 -7.16
C VAL A 240 9.39 1.08 -7.86
N SER A 241 9.37 1.02 -9.19
CA SER A 241 8.63 0.04 -9.98
C SER A 241 9.20 -1.38 -9.91
N ASP A 242 10.54 -1.51 -9.88
CA ASP A 242 11.21 -2.81 -9.75
C ASP A 242 11.26 -3.29 -8.29
N ALA A 243 11.24 -2.34 -7.34
CA ALA A 243 11.35 -2.64 -5.91
C ALA A 243 10.15 -3.43 -5.37
N PHE A 244 8.96 -3.22 -5.93
CA PHE A 244 7.73 -3.79 -5.40
C PHE A 244 7.02 -4.64 -6.46
N GLY A 245 7.39 -5.92 -6.59
CA GLY A 245 6.66 -6.87 -7.44
C GLY A 245 5.25 -7.16 -6.91
N LEU A 246 4.49 -6.09 -6.66
CA LEU A 246 3.11 -6.17 -6.18
C LEU A 246 2.20 -6.67 -7.30
N SER A 247 1.36 -7.69 -7.03
CA SER A 247 0.34 -8.15 -7.96
C SER A 247 -1.05 -7.67 -7.60
N ALA A 248 -1.42 -7.77 -6.32
CA ALA A 248 -2.69 -7.26 -5.84
C ALA A 248 -2.58 -6.76 -4.40
N LEU A 249 -3.25 -5.64 -4.11
CA LEU A 249 -3.45 -5.11 -2.77
C LEU A 249 -4.92 -4.79 -2.59
N LYS A 250 -5.50 -5.27 -1.51
CA LYS A 250 -6.85 -4.91 -1.09
C LYS A 250 -6.84 -4.45 0.36
N VAL A 251 -7.43 -3.29 0.61
CA VAL A 251 -7.63 -2.76 1.97
C VAL A 251 -9.11 -2.52 2.16
N GLU A 252 -9.67 -3.01 3.25
CA GLU A 252 -11.09 -2.92 3.53
C GLU A 252 -11.35 -2.16 4.83
N LYS A 253 -12.37 -1.32 4.79
CA LYS A 253 -12.88 -0.52 5.90
C LYS A 253 -11.80 0.22 6.67
N ILE A 254 -11.19 1.19 6.01
CA ILE A 254 -10.32 2.15 6.69
C ILE A 254 -11.21 3.18 7.38
N THR A 255 -11.02 3.34 8.67
CA THR A 255 -11.69 4.37 9.45
C THR A 255 -10.66 5.32 10.04
N PHE A 256 -10.83 6.58 9.78
CA PHE A 256 -10.02 7.65 10.32
C PHE A 256 -10.90 8.50 11.23
N SER A 257 -10.63 8.50 12.53
CA SER A 257 -11.44 9.22 13.50
C SER A 257 -10.62 10.29 14.21
N GLU A 258 -11.09 11.52 14.14
CA GLU A 258 -10.55 12.66 14.85
C GLU A 258 -11.64 13.24 15.78
N LYS A 259 -11.24 13.72 16.95
CA LYS A 259 -12.20 14.13 18.00
C LYS A 259 -13.14 15.25 17.57
N GLU A 260 -12.70 16.14 16.69
CA GLU A 260 -13.44 17.36 16.30
C GLU A 260 -14.04 17.24 14.89
N SER A 261 -13.34 16.63 13.95
CA SER A 261 -13.73 16.58 12.53
C SER A 261 -14.67 15.41 12.16
N GLY A 262 -14.93 14.52 13.14
CA GLY A 262 -15.79 13.35 12.91
C GLY A 262 -15.04 12.12 12.38
N VAL A 263 -15.77 11.22 11.72
CA VAL A 263 -15.24 9.94 11.26
C VAL A 263 -15.31 9.86 9.75
N VAL A 264 -14.14 9.86 9.10
CA VAL A 264 -13.99 9.55 7.68
C VAL A 264 -13.85 8.03 7.52
N GLN A 265 -14.63 7.44 6.64
CA GLN A 265 -14.56 6.01 6.34
C GLN A 265 -14.28 5.78 4.87
N LEU A 266 -13.46 4.79 4.57
CA LEU A 266 -13.22 4.26 3.24
C LEU A 266 -13.66 2.80 3.24
N GLY A 267 -14.65 2.45 2.40
CA GLY A 267 -15.16 1.09 2.32
C GLY A 267 -14.11 0.11 1.80
N SER A 268 -13.50 0.42 0.64
CA SER A 268 -12.36 -0.37 0.16
C SER A 268 -11.43 0.41 -0.78
N LEU A 269 -10.16 0.03 -0.76
CA LEU A 269 -9.16 0.38 -1.76
C LEU A 269 -8.61 -0.92 -2.35
N GLN A 270 -8.67 -1.07 -3.66
CA GLN A 270 -8.14 -2.22 -4.37
C GLN A 270 -7.18 -1.76 -5.46
N LEU A 271 -6.02 -2.38 -5.54
CA LEU A 271 -5.04 -2.20 -6.59
C LEU A 271 -4.69 -3.59 -7.14
N ASP A 272 -4.89 -3.79 -8.44
CA ASP A 272 -4.44 -4.98 -9.16
C ASP A 272 -3.42 -4.56 -10.21
N VAL A 273 -2.33 -5.31 -10.32
CA VAL A 273 -1.22 -5.05 -11.26
C VAL A 273 -0.94 -6.30 -12.06
N GLY A 274 -1.27 -6.25 -13.35
CA GLY A 274 -0.93 -7.27 -14.33
C GLY A 274 0.45 -7.02 -14.96
N ARG A 275 1.14 -8.09 -15.32
CA ARG A 275 2.46 -8.02 -15.96
C ARG A 275 2.53 -8.92 -17.19
N HIS A 276 3.18 -8.42 -18.24
CA HIS A 276 3.55 -9.16 -19.43
C HIS A 276 5.05 -9.05 -19.64
N ASN A 277 5.76 -10.19 -19.71
CA ASN A 277 7.23 -10.22 -19.80
C ASN A 277 7.92 -9.34 -18.73
N GLU A 278 7.45 -9.47 -17.46
CA GLU A 278 7.91 -8.68 -16.30
C GLU A 278 7.51 -7.20 -16.30
N LEU A 279 7.10 -6.64 -17.44
CA LEU A 279 6.66 -5.26 -17.55
C LEU A 279 5.20 -5.10 -17.10
N ILE A 280 4.91 -4.00 -16.43
CA ILE A 280 3.53 -3.67 -16.03
C ILE A 280 2.73 -3.32 -17.29
N ASN A 281 1.70 -4.12 -17.57
CA ASN A 281 0.81 -3.90 -18.71
C ASN A 281 -0.64 -3.62 -18.32
N ASP A 282 -1.03 -3.91 -17.09
CA ASP A 282 -2.38 -3.69 -16.58
C ASP A 282 -2.31 -3.14 -15.16
N VAL A 283 -3.02 -2.06 -14.89
CA VAL A 283 -3.15 -1.48 -13.55
C VAL A 283 -4.61 -1.11 -13.33
N ASN A 284 -5.22 -1.69 -12.31
CA ASN A 284 -6.58 -1.35 -11.88
C ASN A 284 -6.55 -0.84 -10.44
N LEU A 285 -6.96 0.41 -10.26
CA LEU A 285 -7.14 1.03 -8.95
C LEU A 285 -8.62 1.33 -8.73
N LYS A 286 -9.19 0.88 -7.62
CA LYS A 286 -10.58 1.10 -7.27
C LYS A 286 -10.71 1.56 -5.82
N LEU A 287 -11.36 2.69 -5.64
CA LEU A 287 -11.77 3.27 -4.37
C LEU A 287 -13.29 3.16 -4.25
N THR A 288 -13.79 2.59 -3.17
CA THR A 288 -15.23 2.38 -3.01
C THR A 288 -15.70 2.92 -1.67
N ALA A 289 -16.82 3.63 -1.70
CA ALA A 289 -17.52 4.15 -0.53
C ALA A 289 -16.60 4.95 0.43
N ALA A 290 -15.91 5.97 -0.12
CA ALA A 290 -15.26 6.96 0.73
C ALA A 290 -16.34 7.88 1.30
N GLU A 291 -16.67 7.70 2.57
CA GLU A 291 -17.66 8.47 3.32
C GLU A 291 -16.99 9.62 4.05
N ILE A 292 -17.31 10.84 3.68
CA ILE A 292 -16.73 12.05 4.25
C ILE A 292 -17.85 12.84 4.94
N PRO A 293 -17.81 13.05 6.26
CA PRO A 293 -18.80 13.85 6.99
C PRO A 293 -18.82 15.31 6.50
N LYS A 294 -19.99 15.94 6.49
CA LYS A 294 -20.10 17.35 6.17
C LYS A 294 -19.21 18.25 7.04
N SER A 295 -19.07 17.93 8.33
CA SER A 295 -18.19 18.66 9.24
C SER A 295 -16.75 18.72 8.76
N ALA A 296 -16.20 17.58 8.31
CA ALA A 296 -14.84 17.50 7.79
C ALA A 296 -14.67 18.29 6.48
N LEU A 297 -15.70 18.31 5.63
CA LEU A 297 -15.68 19.08 4.38
C LEU A 297 -15.77 20.59 4.62
N LEU A 298 -16.56 21.04 5.59
CA LEU A 298 -16.63 22.45 6.01
C LEU A 298 -15.29 22.93 6.57
N GLU A 299 -14.66 22.14 7.44
CA GLU A 299 -13.35 22.48 8.00
C GLU A 299 -12.26 22.55 6.93
N SER A 300 -12.32 21.71 5.89
CA SER A 300 -11.35 21.72 4.80
C SER A 300 -11.42 22.97 3.92
N GLY A 301 -12.59 23.64 3.85
CA GLY A 301 -12.85 24.78 2.98
C GLY A 301 -12.82 24.47 1.48
N PHE A 302 -12.70 23.19 1.08
CA PHE A 302 -12.66 22.78 -0.33
C PHE A 302 -13.99 22.88 -1.05
N ILE A 303 -15.10 22.71 -0.31
CA ILE A 303 -16.46 22.76 -0.86
C ILE A 303 -17.21 23.90 -0.18
N PRO A 304 -17.79 24.84 -0.93
CA PRO A 304 -18.61 25.89 -0.37
C PRO A 304 -19.76 25.34 0.48
N GLU A 305 -20.06 25.99 1.60
CA GLU A 305 -21.12 25.59 2.54
C GLU A 305 -22.48 25.47 1.85
N GLU A 306 -22.78 26.36 0.92
CA GLU A 306 -23.99 26.35 0.14
C GLU A 306 -24.17 25.09 -0.71
N ILE A 307 -23.08 24.50 -1.22
CA ILE A 307 -23.13 23.20 -1.91
C ILE A 307 -23.44 22.11 -0.90
N LEU A 308 -22.79 22.12 0.24
CA LEU A 308 -23.00 21.12 1.29
C LEU A 308 -24.41 21.18 1.88
N ASP A 309 -25.01 22.35 1.97
CA ASP A 309 -26.40 22.54 2.47
C ASP A 309 -27.46 22.00 1.53
N THR A 310 -27.15 21.92 0.24
CA THR A 310 -28.06 21.34 -0.75
C THR A 310 -28.02 19.81 -0.78
N VAL A 311 -26.97 19.20 -0.19
CA VAL A 311 -26.87 17.76 -0.05
C VAL A 311 -27.68 17.32 1.17
N ASN A 312 -28.76 16.58 0.94
CA ASN A 312 -29.68 16.12 1.99
C ASN A 312 -29.09 15.10 2.97
N GLN A 313 -27.81 14.70 2.77
CA GLN A 313 -27.11 13.72 3.60
C GLN A 313 -26.08 14.40 4.50
N ASN A 314 -25.86 13.84 5.70
CA ASN A 314 -24.83 14.30 6.62
C ASN A 314 -23.39 13.92 6.20
N LYS A 315 -23.25 13.22 5.08
CA LYS A 315 -21.99 12.76 4.51
C LYS A 315 -22.05 12.74 2.99
N LEU A 316 -20.92 12.95 2.33
CA LEU A 316 -20.74 12.67 0.91
C LEU A 316 -20.11 11.27 0.74
N ILE A 317 -20.58 10.54 -0.28
CA ILE A 317 -20.03 9.24 -0.64
C ILE A 317 -19.36 9.37 -2.00
N PHE A 318 -18.07 9.09 -2.02
CA PHE A 318 -17.23 9.18 -3.20
C PHE A 318 -16.73 7.79 -3.61
N ASN A 319 -16.83 7.48 -4.89
CA ASN A 319 -16.25 6.29 -5.50
C ASN A 319 -15.37 6.73 -6.67
N ALA A 320 -14.24 6.06 -6.88
CA ALA A 320 -13.37 6.31 -8.02
C ALA A 320 -12.76 5.01 -8.53
N SER A 321 -12.47 4.97 -9.83
CA SER A 321 -11.68 3.91 -10.41
C SER A 321 -10.76 4.46 -11.48
N MET A 322 -9.61 3.81 -11.62
CA MET A 322 -8.67 4.02 -12.71
C MET A 322 -8.26 2.66 -13.25
N SER A 323 -8.33 2.46 -14.55
CA SER A 323 -7.72 1.33 -15.22
C SER A 323 -6.77 1.79 -16.29
N SER A 324 -5.65 1.11 -16.45
CA SER A 324 -4.67 1.34 -17.50
C SER A 324 -4.29 0.00 -18.10
N VAL A 325 -4.49 -0.16 -19.41
CA VAL A 325 -4.14 -1.39 -20.11
C VAL A 325 -3.24 -1.04 -21.29
N SER A 326 -2.07 -1.68 -21.36
CA SER A 326 -1.12 -1.53 -22.44
C SER A 326 -1.05 -2.79 -23.27
N ASP A 327 -1.31 -2.67 -24.57
CA ASP A 327 -1.05 -3.69 -25.58
C ASP A 327 0.26 -3.36 -26.31
N PHE A 328 1.33 -4.01 -25.88
CA PHE A 328 2.66 -3.78 -26.45
C PHE A 328 2.78 -4.26 -27.90
N SER A 329 1.98 -5.26 -28.30
CA SER A 329 1.97 -5.76 -29.68
C SER A 329 1.35 -4.75 -30.66
N ALA A 330 0.33 -4.03 -30.22
CA ALA A 330 -0.30 -2.94 -30.94
C ALA A 330 0.37 -1.57 -30.65
N SER A 331 1.36 -1.54 -29.76
CA SER A 331 2.01 -0.31 -29.25
C SER A 331 0.99 0.72 -28.78
N THR A 332 -0.03 0.30 -28.01
CA THR A 332 -1.09 1.17 -27.51
C THR A 332 -1.27 1.03 -26.01
N SER A 333 -1.72 2.10 -25.39
CA SER A 333 -2.20 2.08 -23.99
C SER A 333 -3.52 2.82 -23.89
N SER A 334 -4.46 2.25 -23.14
CA SER A 334 -5.72 2.91 -22.79
C SER A 334 -5.77 3.15 -21.29
N ILE A 335 -6.24 4.32 -20.90
CA ILE A 335 -6.43 4.74 -19.52
C ILE A 335 -7.90 5.14 -19.37
N GLU A 336 -8.58 4.54 -18.42
CA GLU A 336 -9.94 4.92 -18.05
C GLU A 336 -9.96 5.39 -16.59
N ILE A 337 -10.55 6.55 -16.35
CA ILE A 337 -10.74 7.09 -15.00
C ILE A 337 -12.22 7.36 -14.83
N SER A 338 -12.79 6.92 -13.73
CA SER A 338 -14.15 7.27 -13.35
C SER A 338 -14.21 7.76 -11.92
N ALA A 339 -15.07 8.74 -11.68
CA ALA A 339 -15.37 9.25 -10.36
C ALA A 339 -16.89 9.41 -10.22
N ASN A 340 -17.43 9.01 -9.08
CA ASN A 340 -18.83 9.13 -8.76
C ASN A 340 -18.97 9.75 -7.37
N LEU A 341 -19.55 10.93 -7.32
CA LEU A 341 -20.01 11.58 -6.09
C LEU A 341 -21.52 11.35 -6.00
N GLU A 342 -21.93 10.43 -5.12
CA GLU A 342 -23.32 9.96 -5.05
C GLU A 342 -24.31 11.12 -4.90
N GLN A 343 -25.40 11.08 -5.68
CA GLN A 343 -26.45 12.10 -5.77
C GLN A 343 -26.00 13.47 -6.31
N LEU A 344 -24.77 13.62 -6.76
CA LEU A 344 -24.29 14.87 -7.35
C LEU A 344 -23.84 14.71 -8.79
N ALA A 345 -22.88 13.83 -9.06
CA ALA A 345 -22.36 13.67 -10.43
C ALA A 345 -21.55 12.40 -10.61
N LYS A 346 -21.52 11.91 -11.87
CA LYS A 346 -20.54 10.94 -12.36
C LYS A 346 -19.68 11.56 -13.44
N VAL A 347 -18.37 11.35 -13.37
CA VAL A 347 -17.39 11.82 -14.34
C VAL A 347 -16.60 10.63 -14.87
N GLY A 348 -16.41 10.56 -16.16
CA GLY A 348 -15.56 9.57 -16.81
C GLY A 348 -14.58 10.26 -17.76
N LEU A 349 -13.36 9.77 -17.76
CA LEU A 349 -12.30 10.15 -18.70
C LEU A 349 -11.72 8.88 -19.29
N ASN A 350 -11.60 8.80 -20.61
CA ASN A 350 -10.85 7.77 -21.29
C ASN A 350 -9.77 8.41 -22.18
N LEU A 351 -8.60 7.80 -22.23
CA LEU A 351 -7.47 8.27 -23.01
C LEU A 351 -6.84 7.07 -23.72
N THR A 352 -6.66 7.15 -25.04
CA THR A 352 -5.92 6.14 -25.79
C THR A 352 -4.68 6.79 -26.40
N LEU A 353 -3.55 6.18 -26.08
CA LEU A 353 -2.22 6.58 -26.58
C LEU A 353 -1.67 5.53 -27.53
N GLY A 354 -0.88 5.94 -28.50
CA GLY A 354 -0.05 5.10 -29.36
C GLY A 354 1.43 5.31 -29.06
N GLY A 355 2.27 4.45 -29.63
CA GLY A 355 3.72 4.50 -29.45
C GLY A 355 4.22 3.90 -28.13
N ILE A 356 3.36 3.25 -27.36
CA ILE A 356 3.71 2.59 -26.08
C ILE A 356 4.23 1.18 -26.38
N SER A 357 5.53 1.04 -26.56
CA SER A 357 6.21 -0.24 -26.80
C SER A 357 6.91 -0.76 -25.55
N GLU A 358 7.25 -2.07 -25.54
CA GLU A 358 8.07 -2.66 -24.47
C GLU A 358 9.39 -1.91 -24.28
N ASP A 359 10.05 -1.53 -25.40
CA ASP A 359 11.32 -0.82 -25.36
C ASP A 359 11.19 0.57 -24.73
N LEU A 360 10.05 1.26 -24.97
CA LEU A 360 9.77 2.53 -24.34
C LEU A 360 9.61 2.38 -22.83
N ILE A 361 8.86 1.36 -22.38
CA ILE A 361 8.66 1.12 -20.95
C ILE A 361 9.97 0.73 -20.27
N LYS A 362 10.77 -0.16 -20.88
CA LYS A 362 12.11 -0.52 -20.36
C LYS A 362 13.04 0.70 -20.22
N LYS A 363 12.99 1.63 -21.17
CA LYS A 363 13.75 2.89 -21.05
C LYS A 363 13.25 3.75 -19.90
N LEU A 364 11.92 3.83 -19.70
CA LEU A 364 11.31 4.55 -18.59
C LEU A 364 11.70 3.98 -17.21
N GLU A 365 11.68 2.66 -17.08
CA GLU A 365 12.05 1.96 -15.85
C GLU A 365 13.56 2.12 -15.54
N GLY A 366 14.41 2.22 -16.57
CA GLY A 366 15.88 2.28 -16.43
C GLY A 366 16.49 3.65 -16.17
N SER A 367 15.74 4.76 -16.30
CA SER A 367 16.34 6.10 -16.19
C SER A 367 15.34 7.17 -15.73
N PRO A 368 15.44 7.65 -14.50
CA PRO A 368 14.55 8.70 -13.98
C PRO A 368 14.94 10.13 -14.39
N ASP A 369 15.79 10.30 -15.40
CA ASP A 369 16.34 11.60 -15.75
C ASP A 369 15.34 12.48 -16.53
N SER A 370 15.24 13.77 -16.18
CA SER A 370 14.31 14.74 -16.81
C SER A 370 14.49 14.90 -18.32
N GLY A 371 15.64 14.53 -18.86
CA GLY A 371 15.92 14.47 -20.30
C GLY A 371 15.11 13.38 -21.02
N LEU A 372 14.80 12.29 -20.32
CA LEU A 372 14.05 11.15 -20.84
C LEU A 372 12.58 11.52 -21.15
N LEU A 373 11.96 12.39 -20.35
CA LEU A 373 10.60 12.88 -20.60
C LEU A 373 10.48 13.54 -21.98
N ASN A 374 11.52 14.25 -22.45
CA ASN A 374 11.54 14.86 -23.76
C ASN A 374 11.73 13.83 -24.89
N GLU A 375 12.41 12.71 -24.67
CA GLU A 375 12.52 11.63 -25.64
C GLU A 375 11.23 10.81 -25.73
N ILE A 376 10.61 10.52 -24.60
CA ILE A 376 9.35 9.77 -24.49
C ILE A 376 8.23 10.49 -25.24
N THR A 377 8.10 11.81 -25.04
CA THR A 377 7.05 12.60 -25.70
C THR A 377 7.19 12.64 -27.21
N LYS A 378 8.35 12.27 -27.79
CA LYS A 378 8.54 12.21 -29.27
C LYS A 378 7.90 10.96 -29.88
N ASP A 379 7.80 9.85 -29.13
CA ASP A 379 7.32 8.57 -29.63
C ASP A 379 5.85 8.32 -29.27
N ILE A 380 5.38 8.93 -28.17
CA ILE A 380 3.98 8.84 -27.77
C ILE A 380 3.09 9.65 -28.71
N THR A 381 2.02 9.02 -29.16
CA THR A 381 1.00 9.65 -29.99
C THR A 381 -0.35 9.63 -29.27
N PHE A 382 -1.11 10.68 -29.45
CA PHE A 382 -2.47 10.80 -28.98
C PHE A 382 -3.42 10.21 -30.03
N LYS A 383 -4.31 9.31 -29.62
CA LYS A 383 -5.35 8.73 -30.49
C LYS A 383 -6.73 9.25 -30.14
N THR A 384 -7.17 9.09 -28.90
CA THR A 384 -8.51 9.45 -28.47
C THR A 384 -8.50 9.96 -27.04
N ILE A 385 -9.30 10.99 -26.76
CA ILE A 385 -9.74 11.36 -25.43
C ILE A 385 -11.26 11.43 -25.40
N GLY A 386 -11.87 10.76 -24.42
CA GLY A 386 -13.30 10.85 -24.14
C GLY A 386 -13.53 11.40 -22.76
N PHE A 387 -14.50 12.26 -22.66
CA PHE A 387 -15.02 12.81 -21.39
C PHE A 387 -16.49 12.53 -21.31
N SER A 388 -16.98 12.09 -20.16
CA SER A 388 -18.41 11.94 -19.88
C SER A 388 -18.73 12.56 -18.52
N PHE A 389 -19.81 13.27 -18.50
CA PHE A 389 -20.39 13.84 -17.29
C PHE A 389 -21.86 13.45 -17.20
N SER A 390 -22.27 12.86 -16.10
CA SER A 390 -23.68 12.59 -15.78
C SER A 390 -24.06 13.37 -14.54
N ASN A 391 -25.03 14.24 -14.69
CA ASN A 391 -25.51 15.07 -13.61
C ASN A 391 -26.54 14.32 -12.77
N GLU A 392 -26.35 14.29 -11.45
CA GLU A 392 -27.31 13.75 -10.48
C GLU A 392 -27.80 14.83 -9.49
N GLY A 393 -27.48 16.11 -9.75
CA GLY A 393 -27.85 17.26 -8.92
C GLY A 393 -26.85 18.41 -8.92
N LEU A 394 -25.57 18.14 -9.25
CA LEU A 394 -24.48 19.14 -9.18
C LEU A 394 -24.75 20.35 -10.09
N THR A 395 -25.28 20.13 -11.30
CA THR A 395 -25.57 21.23 -12.24
C THR A 395 -26.61 22.19 -11.68
N GLU A 396 -27.63 21.68 -11.02
CA GLU A 396 -28.67 22.54 -10.42
C GLU A 396 -28.11 23.39 -9.26
N ILE A 397 -27.18 22.81 -8.49
CA ILE A 397 -26.48 23.52 -7.42
C ILE A 397 -25.63 24.63 -8.01
N ALA A 398 -24.80 24.30 -9.01
CA ALA A 398 -23.92 25.26 -9.68
C ALA A 398 -24.70 26.43 -10.32
N LEU A 399 -25.84 26.15 -10.95
CA LEU A 399 -26.71 27.17 -11.53
C LEU A 399 -27.32 28.08 -10.46
N LYS A 400 -27.82 27.52 -9.35
CA LYS A 400 -28.32 28.30 -8.21
C LYS A 400 -27.26 29.20 -7.59
N LEU A 401 -26.03 28.71 -7.45
CA LEU A 401 -24.89 29.51 -6.98
C LEU A 401 -24.58 30.67 -7.94
N ALA A 402 -24.52 30.40 -9.25
CA ALA A 402 -24.27 31.42 -10.24
C ALA A 402 -25.39 32.51 -10.25
N GLU A 403 -26.61 32.11 -10.03
CA GLU A 403 -27.72 33.03 -9.87
C GLU A 403 -27.59 33.88 -8.60
N LYS A 404 -27.26 33.26 -7.49
CA LYS A 404 -27.07 33.93 -6.18
C LYS A 404 -25.91 34.91 -6.19
N GLU A 405 -24.76 34.51 -6.73
CA GLU A 405 -23.53 35.30 -6.67
C GLU A 405 -23.42 36.35 -7.78
N ASN A 406 -23.87 36.01 -9.00
CA ASN A 406 -23.65 36.83 -10.18
C ASN A 406 -24.94 37.37 -10.79
N GLY A 407 -26.11 37.00 -10.28
CA GLY A 407 -27.40 37.36 -10.84
C GLY A 407 -27.69 36.74 -12.21
N LEU A 408 -26.96 35.70 -12.59
CA LEU A 408 -27.02 35.06 -13.92
C LEU A 408 -28.02 33.89 -13.90
N ASN A 409 -29.11 34.01 -14.63
CA ASN A 409 -30.05 32.90 -14.80
C ASN A 409 -29.49 31.86 -15.83
N ARG A 410 -30.12 30.69 -15.88
CA ARG A 410 -29.73 29.56 -16.74
C ARG A 410 -29.62 29.97 -18.23
N GLN A 411 -30.49 30.83 -18.73
CA GLN A 411 -30.48 31.29 -20.12
C GLN A 411 -29.26 32.18 -20.39
N GLN A 412 -28.97 33.11 -19.48
CA GLN A 412 -27.79 33.99 -19.61
C GLN A 412 -26.48 33.23 -19.57
N ILE A 413 -26.38 32.21 -18.68
CA ILE A 413 -25.22 31.31 -18.63
C ILE A 413 -25.08 30.59 -19.98
N SER A 414 -26.18 30.05 -20.53
CA SER A 414 -26.17 29.37 -21.84
C SER A 414 -25.74 30.29 -22.98
N GLU A 415 -26.16 31.55 -22.95
CA GLU A 415 -25.78 32.57 -23.98
C GLU A 415 -24.28 32.93 -23.88
N ILE A 416 -23.76 33.17 -22.64
CA ILE A 416 -22.36 33.51 -22.42
C ILE A 416 -21.46 32.36 -22.90
N VAL A 417 -21.80 31.11 -22.55
CA VAL A 417 -21.05 29.93 -22.99
C VAL A 417 -21.11 29.81 -24.52
N GLY A 418 -22.27 30.06 -25.13
CA GLY A 418 -22.42 30.06 -26.60
C GLY A 418 -21.51 31.06 -27.28
N VAL A 419 -21.42 32.31 -26.79
CA VAL A 419 -20.52 33.35 -27.31
C VAL A 419 -19.05 32.95 -27.16
N SER A 420 -18.70 32.36 -26.01
CA SER A 420 -17.31 31.90 -25.78
C SER A 420 -16.90 30.81 -26.77
N ILE A 421 -17.78 29.88 -27.12
CA ILE A 421 -17.53 28.83 -28.11
C ILE A 421 -17.37 29.46 -29.52
N GLU A 422 -18.26 30.38 -29.90
CA GLU A 422 -18.21 31.03 -31.19
C GLU A 422 -16.92 31.85 -31.40
N SER A 423 -16.40 32.45 -30.35
CA SER A 423 -15.17 33.22 -30.37
C SER A 423 -13.89 32.39 -30.45
N ASN A 424 -13.98 31.08 -30.20
CA ASN A 424 -12.81 30.19 -30.20
C ASN A 424 -12.23 30.03 -31.62
N LYS A 425 -10.97 30.41 -31.82
CA LYS A 425 -10.30 30.38 -33.13
C LYS A 425 -9.78 29.00 -33.53
N ASN A 426 -9.69 28.06 -32.58
CA ASN A 426 -9.13 26.72 -32.79
C ASN A 426 -10.16 25.69 -33.32
N LEU A 427 -11.43 26.07 -33.40
CA LEU A 427 -12.54 25.24 -33.86
C LEU A 427 -13.09 25.74 -35.19
N ASP A 428 -13.39 24.82 -36.09
CA ASP A 428 -14.13 25.14 -37.31
C ASP A 428 -15.62 25.43 -37.04
N ALA A 429 -16.33 25.93 -38.03
CA ALA A 429 -17.74 26.34 -37.89
C ALA A 429 -18.66 25.15 -37.52
N SER A 430 -18.39 23.95 -38.05
CA SER A 430 -19.16 22.74 -37.77
C SER A 430 -18.94 22.26 -36.34
N GLN A 431 -17.70 22.27 -35.88
CA GLN A 431 -17.33 21.90 -34.51
C GLN A 431 -17.93 22.87 -33.48
N LYS A 432 -17.82 24.17 -33.74
CA LYS A 432 -18.47 25.21 -32.91
C LYS A 432 -19.96 24.97 -32.78
N ALA A 433 -20.65 24.72 -33.89
CA ALA A 433 -22.09 24.48 -33.88
C ALA A 433 -22.47 23.22 -33.05
N LYS A 434 -21.76 22.12 -33.24
CA LYS A 434 -21.97 20.87 -32.46
C LYS A 434 -21.75 21.10 -30.99
N ILE A 435 -20.61 21.66 -30.58
CA ILE A 435 -20.24 21.91 -29.20
C ILE A 435 -21.24 22.86 -28.53
N LYS A 436 -21.57 23.95 -29.18
CA LYS A 436 -22.54 24.94 -28.71
C LYS A 436 -23.90 24.29 -28.46
N THR A 437 -24.43 23.56 -29.45
CA THR A 437 -25.73 22.87 -29.33
C THR A 437 -25.73 21.88 -28.16
N ALA A 438 -24.68 21.05 -28.04
CA ALA A 438 -24.60 20.06 -26.96
C ALA A 438 -24.54 20.74 -25.58
N ILE A 439 -23.67 21.72 -25.38
CA ILE A 439 -23.55 22.41 -24.10
C ILE A 439 -24.83 23.17 -23.74
N GLN A 440 -25.47 23.83 -24.71
CA GLN A 440 -26.75 24.52 -24.50
C GLN A 440 -27.87 23.52 -24.14
N THR A 441 -27.89 22.35 -24.79
CA THR A 441 -28.81 21.25 -24.44
C THR A 441 -28.55 20.76 -23.01
N PHE A 442 -27.29 20.52 -22.67
CA PHE A 442 -26.90 20.11 -21.33
C PHE A 442 -27.29 21.14 -20.26
N ILE A 443 -27.04 22.44 -20.50
CA ILE A 443 -27.44 23.49 -19.57
C ILE A 443 -28.97 23.52 -19.40
N LYS A 444 -29.75 23.24 -20.44
CA LYS A 444 -31.24 23.20 -20.39
C LYS A 444 -31.75 21.95 -19.72
N SER A 445 -31.32 20.76 -20.14
CA SER A 445 -31.81 19.47 -19.65
C SER A 445 -31.15 19.04 -18.33
N GLY A 446 -29.89 19.40 -18.18
CA GLY A 446 -29.11 19.06 -16.98
C GLY A 446 -28.78 17.58 -16.78
N GLN A 447 -28.93 16.70 -17.80
CA GLN A 447 -28.79 15.26 -17.60
C GLN A 447 -27.36 14.76 -17.85
N SER A 448 -26.88 14.81 -19.09
CA SER A 448 -25.55 14.28 -19.40
C SER A 448 -24.86 15.04 -20.53
N LEU A 449 -23.52 15.01 -20.50
CA LEU A 449 -22.66 15.56 -21.53
C LEU A 449 -21.58 14.53 -21.85
N LYS A 450 -21.37 14.21 -23.14
CA LYS A 450 -20.28 13.39 -23.63
C LYS A 450 -19.48 14.15 -24.66
N LEU A 451 -18.16 14.11 -24.56
CA LEU A 451 -17.21 14.67 -25.51
C LEU A 451 -16.23 13.59 -25.92
N SER A 452 -16.02 13.44 -27.22
CA SER A 452 -14.96 12.60 -27.76
C SER A 452 -14.09 13.45 -28.71
N ILE A 453 -12.80 13.36 -28.54
CA ILE A 453 -11.79 14.02 -29.38
C ILE A 453 -10.92 12.91 -29.95
N ASN A 454 -10.95 12.75 -31.26
CA ASN A 454 -10.23 11.71 -31.97
C ASN A 454 -9.18 12.33 -32.91
N SER A 455 -8.02 11.69 -32.98
CA SER A 455 -7.05 11.99 -34.02
C SER A 455 -7.61 11.59 -35.39
N LYS A 456 -7.57 12.48 -36.37
CA LYS A 456 -7.88 12.14 -37.78
C LYS A 456 -6.82 11.21 -38.38
N ASN A 457 -5.63 11.15 -37.78
CA ASN A 457 -4.59 10.23 -38.19
C ASN A 457 -4.76 8.90 -37.39
N PRO A 458 -4.99 7.74 -38.04
CA PRO A 458 -5.15 6.44 -37.36
C PRO A 458 -3.96 6.02 -36.49
N SER A 459 -2.75 6.48 -36.85
CA SER A 459 -1.53 6.22 -36.04
C SER A 459 -1.42 7.15 -34.83
N GLY A 460 -2.35 8.09 -34.68
CA GLY A 460 -2.32 9.12 -33.63
C GLY A 460 -1.54 10.36 -34.03
N LEU A 461 -1.62 11.38 -33.20
CA LEU A 461 -0.91 12.66 -33.36
C LEU A 461 0.18 12.79 -32.29
N LYS A 462 1.37 13.18 -32.74
CA LYS A 462 2.44 13.50 -31.80
C LYS A 462 2.10 14.76 -31.00
N THR A 463 2.52 14.79 -29.73
CA THR A 463 2.25 15.92 -28.82
C THR A 463 2.66 17.26 -29.41
N ASN A 464 3.82 17.33 -30.09
CA ASN A 464 4.28 18.53 -30.75
C ASN A 464 3.35 18.98 -31.90
N SER A 465 2.75 18.05 -32.65
CA SER A 465 1.79 18.36 -33.71
C SER A 465 0.51 18.97 -33.14
N ILE A 466 0.03 18.46 -32.00
CA ILE A 466 -1.14 19.02 -31.30
C ILE A 466 -0.82 20.47 -30.85
N LEU A 467 0.35 20.66 -30.21
CA LEU A 467 0.78 21.99 -29.75
C LEU A 467 0.90 23.00 -30.92
N MET A 468 1.52 22.58 -32.01
CA MET A 468 1.64 23.44 -33.20
C MET A 468 0.28 23.77 -33.80
N SER A 469 -0.63 22.79 -33.92
CA SER A 469 -1.99 23.02 -34.40
C SER A 469 -2.80 23.93 -33.49
N PHE A 470 -2.59 23.86 -32.18
CA PHE A 470 -3.18 24.79 -31.23
C PHE A 470 -2.67 26.23 -31.45
N LEU A 471 -1.35 26.40 -31.57
CA LEU A 471 -0.73 27.72 -31.78
C LEU A 471 -1.12 28.37 -33.13
N THR A 472 -1.33 27.55 -34.16
CA THR A 472 -1.72 28.01 -35.50
C THR A 472 -3.23 28.16 -35.71
N GLY A 473 -4.05 27.73 -34.71
CA GLY A 473 -5.51 27.74 -34.82
C GLY A 473 -6.07 26.67 -35.77
N SER A 474 -5.31 25.57 -36.02
CA SER A 474 -5.67 24.52 -36.97
C SER A 474 -6.03 23.18 -36.29
N LEU A 475 -6.41 23.19 -35.00
CA LEU A 475 -6.76 21.95 -34.27
C LEU A 475 -7.88 21.17 -34.98
N GLY A 476 -8.86 21.85 -35.57
CA GLY A 476 -9.95 21.20 -36.29
C GLY A 476 -9.52 20.46 -37.56
N GLU A 477 -8.33 20.74 -38.10
CA GLU A 477 -7.80 20.02 -39.26
C GLU A 477 -7.24 18.65 -38.88
N VAL A 478 -6.72 18.52 -37.66
CA VAL A 478 -6.01 17.32 -37.20
C VAL A 478 -6.82 16.49 -36.20
N LEU A 479 -7.83 17.10 -35.52
CA LEU A 479 -8.71 16.45 -34.55
C LEU A 479 -10.16 16.48 -35.01
N GLU A 480 -10.88 15.43 -34.71
CA GLU A 480 -12.33 15.32 -34.84
C GLU A 480 -12.97 15.44 -33.45
N PHE A 481 -13.98 16.31 -33.37
CA PHE A 481 -14.75 16.52 -32.13
C PHE A 481 -16.15 15.97 -32.32
N ASP A 482 -16.56 15.08 -31.41
CA ASP A 482 -17.93 14.59 -31.30
C ASP A 482 -18.46 14.92 -29.92
N VAL A 483 -19.63 15.58 -29.88
CA VAL A 483 -20.23 16.05 -28.63
C VAL A 483 -21.72 15.72 -28.64
N ALA A 484 -22.18 15.10 -27.59
CA ALA A 484 -23.60 14.76 -27.37
C ALA A 484 -24.03 15.18 -25.98
N ALA A 485 -25.27 15.66 -25.86
CA ALA A 485 -25.94 15.94 -24.59
C ALA A 485 -27.36 15.37 -24.60
N GLN A 486 -27.80 14.93 -23.43
CA GLN A 486 -29.16 14.44 -23.17
C GLN A 486 -29.77 15.18 -21.99
#